data_c3e39aa1d6481d2fdb9692147555ab7f
#
_entry.id   c3e39aa1d6481d2fdb9692147555ab7f
#
_cell.length_a   1.000
_cell.length_b   1.000
_cell.length_c   1.000
_cell.angle_alpha   90.00
_cell.angle_beta   90.00
_cell.angle_gamma   90.00
#
_symmetry.space_group_name_H-M   'P 1'
#
loop_
_entity.id
_entity.type
_entity.pdbx_description
1 polymer ?
#
loop_
_entity_poly.entity_id
_entity_poly.type
_entity_poly.pdbx_seq_one_letter_code
_entity_poly.pdbx_strand_id
1 'polypeptide(L)'
;MTLQRMDNVGIVVESLDTAIAFFAELGLTLEGRATIEGEWAGRVTGLGLQHVEMAMMVTPDGHSRLELSRFLTPPAVADHRNAPVNALGYLRVMFTVDDIDETLARLRKRGAQLVGEVVQYEDSYRLCYIRGPEGLLIGLAEELGQRPAE
;
A
#
# COMPACT_ATOMS: atom_id res chain seq x y z
N MET A 1 -24.20 3.34 -16.37
CA MET A 1 -22.92 3.00 -15.72
C MET A 1 -23.09 2.96 -14.22
N THR A 2 -22.67 1.89 -13.61
CA THR A 2 -22.85 1.68 -12.18
C THR A 2 -21.58 1.80 -11.33
N LEU A 3 -20.40 1.55 -11.93
CA LEU A 3 -19.14 1.74 -11.22
C LEU A 3 -18.86 3.23 -11.06
N GLN A 4 -18.56 3.66 -9.85
CA GLN A 4 -18.23 5.06 -9.57
C GLN A 4 -16.73 5.28 -9.41
N ARG A 5 -16.08 4.46 -8.60
CA ARG A 5 -14.65 4.61 -8.34
C ARG A 5 -14.12 3.37 -7.63
N MET A 6 -12.80 3.24 -7.61
CA MET A 6 -12.15 2.30 -6.72
C MET A 6 -12.04 2.96 -5.35
N ASP A 7 -12.56 2.32 -4.30
CA ASP A 7 -12.61 2.92 -2.97
C ASP A 7 -11.29 2.81 -2.23
N ASN A 8 -10.76 1.61 -2.10
CA ASN A 8 -9.49 1.39 -1.42
C ASN A 8 -8.85 0.08 -1.83
N VAL A 9 -7.59 -0.09 -1.45
CA VAL A 9 -6.88 -1.37 -1.50
C VAL A 9 -6.67 -1.81 -0.07
N GLY A 10 -7.08 -3.03 0.25
CA GLY A 10 -6.93 -3.59 1.59
C GLY A 10 -5.64 -4.38 1.72
N ILE A 11 -4.91 -4.14 2.80
CA ILE A 11 -3.66 -4.83 3.11
C ILE A 11 -3.71 -5.28 4.55
N VAL A 12 -3.53 -6.58 4.77
CA VAL A 12 -3.47 -7.14 6.12
C VAL A 12 -2.01 -7.17 6.55
N VAL A 13 -1.73 -6.62 7.73
CA VAL A 13 -0.37 -6.50 8.27
C VAL A 13 -0.32 -7.03 9.70
N GLU A 14 0.88 -7.35 10.18
CA GLU A 14 1.08 -7.75 11.57
C GLU A 14 1.20 -6.54 12.48
N SER A 15 1.88 -5.47 12.02
CA SER A 15 2.08 -4.26 12.79
C SER A 15 1.45 -3.08 12.08
N LEU A 16 0.33 -2.62 12.63
CA LEU A 16 -0.37 -1.46 12.09
C LEU A 16 0.49 -0.19 12.20
N ASP A 17 1.16 -0.01 13.34
CA ASP A 17 1.99 1.18 13.56
C ASP A 17 3.17 1.25 12.58
N THR A 18 3.83 0.14 12.33
CA THR A 18 4.95 0.09 11.37
C THR A 18 4.46 0.40 9.95
N ALA A 19 3.33 -0.16 9.57
CA ALA A 19 2.76 0.09 8.24
C ALA A 19 2.35 1.56 8.09
N ILE A 20 1.69 2.12 9.08
CA ILE A 20 1.30 3.55 9.08
C ILE A 20 2.54 4.43 8.92
N ALA A 21 3.59 4.17 9.70
CA ALA A 21 4.81 4.97 9.65
C ALA A 21 5.47 4.90 8.25
N PHE A 22 5.49 3.73 7.65
CA PHE A 22 6.07 3.56 6.31
C PHE A 22 5.27 4.35 5.26
N PHE A 23 3.96 4.18 5.24
CA PHE A 23 3.13 4.86 4.23
C PHE A 23 3.04 6.36 4.47
N ALA A 24 3.16 6.81 5.72
CA ALA A 24 3.28 8.25 6.03
C ALA A 24 4.58 8.80 5.47
N GLU A 25 5.69 8.06 5.60
CA GLU A 25 6.98 8.48 5.03
C GLU A 25 6.91 8.56 3.51
N LEU A 26 6.17 7.65 2.88
CA LEU A 26 5.96 7.68 1.43
C LEU A 26 5.16 8.92 1.00
N GLY A 27 4.26 9.40 1.84
CA GLY A 27 3.49 10.61 1.56
C GLY A 27 1.99 10.49 1.79
N LEU A 28 1.51 9.34 2.23
CA LEU A 28 0.09 9.21 2.58
C LEU A 28 -0.16 9.82 3.96
N THR A 29 -1.40 10.24 4.17
CA THR A 29 -1.84 10.79 5.45
C THR A 29 -2.78 9.80 6.13
N LEU A 30 -2.59 9.61 7.42
CA LEU A 30 -3.52 8.81 8.23
C LEU A 30 -4.84 9.58 8.34
N GLU A 31 -5.88 9.02 7.75
CA GLU A 31 -7.22 9.61 7.78
C GLU A 31 -7.97 9.24 9.05
N GLY A 32 -7.77 8.03 9.54
CA GLY A 32 -8.40 7.59 10.77
C GLY A 32 -8.01 6.17 11.14
N ARG A 33 -8.25 5.84 12.42
CA ARG A 33 -8.09 4.49 12.94
C ARG A 33 -9.39 4.08 13.59
N ALA A 34 -9.70 2.79 13.53
CA ALA A 34 -10.89 2.24 14.15
C ALA A 34 -10.69 0.79 14.53
N THR A 35 -11.49 0.35 15.49
CA THR A 35 -11.62 -1.07 15.79
C THR A 35 -12.90 -1.56 15.15
N ILE A 36 -12.80 -2.62 14.35
CA ILE A 36 -13.95 -3.22 13.69
C ILE A 36 -14.29 -4.50 14.41
N GLU A 37 -15.46 -4.51 15.03
CA GLU A 37 -15.96 -5.68 15.73
C GLU A 37 -17.49 -5.69 15.66
N GLY A 38 -18.09 -6.77 16.14
CA GLY A 38 -19.52 -6.90 16.12
C GLY A 38 -20.01 -7.87 15.06
N GLU A 39 -21.27 -8.21 15.17
CA GLU A 39 -21.88 -9.23 14.30
C GLU A 39 -21.89 -8.83 12.83
N TRP A 40 -22.15 -7.58 12.56
CA TRP A 40 -22.23 -7.07 11.17
C TRP A 40 -20.93 -7.32 10.42
N ALA A 41 -19.79 -7.11 11.07
CA ALA A 41 -18.49 -7.27 10.44
C ALA A 41 -18.24 -8.73 10.02
N GLY A 42 -18.57 -9.66 10.91
CA GLY A 42 -18.45 -11.09 10.60
C GLY A 42 -19.39 -11.53 9.50
N ARG A 43 -20.56 -10.90 9.40
CA ARG A 43 -21.51 -11.21 8.35
C ARG A 43 -21.03 -10.73 6.98
N VAL A 44 -20.32 -9.58 6.95
CA VAL A 44 -19.73 -9.06 5.70
C VAL A 44 -18.58 -9.96 5.22
N THR A 45 -17.67 -10.31 6.13
CA THR A 45 -16.46 -11.05 5.77
C THR A 45 -16.66 -12.56 5.70
N GLY A 46 -17.70 -13.07 6.30
CA GLY A 46 -17.92 -14.52 6.43
C GLY A 46 -17.08 -15.19 7.51
N LEU A 47 -16.34 -14.41 8.30
CA LEU A 47 -15.45 -14.95 9.32
C LEU A 47 -16.12 -15.18 10.68
N GLY A 48 -17.36 -14.73 10.83
CA GLY A 48 -18.05 -14.81 12.10
C GLY A 48 -17.58 -13.73 13.07
N LEU A 49 -17.44 -14.07 14.33
CA LEU A 49 -17.00 -13.11 15.32
C LEU A 49 -15.59 -12.61 15.02
N GLN A 50 -15.41 -11.31 14.94
CA GLN A 50 -14.09 -10.74 14.63
C GLN A 50 -13.77 -9.52 15.45
N HIS A 51 -12.48 -9.28 15.61
CA HIS A 51 -11.91 -8.10 16.23
C HIS A 51 -10.70 -7.69 15.39
N VAL A 52 -10.80 -6.57 14.70
CA VAL A 52 -9.81 -6.10 13.74
C VAL A 52 -9.51 -4.64 14.00
N GLU A 53 -8.24 -4.31 14.11
CA GLU A 53 -7.80 -2.92 14.12
C GLU A 53 -7.54 -2.48 12.69
N MET A 54 -7.99 -1.30 12.32
CA MET A 54 -7.78 -0.79 10.97
C MET A 54 -7.32 0.66 10.97
N ALA A 55 -6.64 1.02 9.91
CA ALA A 55 -6.24 2.40 9.65
C ALA A 55 -6.50 2.70 8.18
N MET A 56 -7.05 3.87 7.91
CA MET A 56 -7.27 4.33 6.55
C MET A 56 -6.25 5.41 6.24
N MET A 57 -5.49 5.22 5.17
CA MET A 57 -4.52 6.19 4.71
C MET A 57 -4.91 6.72 3.34
N VAL A 58 -4.69 8.00 3.12
CA VAL A 58 -5.14 8.69 1.91
C VAL A 58 -3.96 9.36 1.21
N THR A 59 -3.97 9.32 -0.13
CA THR A 59 -2.97 10.01 -0.94
C THR A 59 -3.17 11.52 -0.89
N PRO A 60 -2.10 12.32 -1.18
CA PRO A 60 -2.19 13.79 -1.11
C PRO A 60 -3.31 14.40 -1.96
N ASP A 61 -3.65 13.77 -3.09
CA ASP A 61 -4.74 14.25 -3.94
C ASP A 61 -6.13 13.89 -3.41
N GLY A 62 -6.21 13.07 -2.36
CA GLY A 62 -7.47 12.66 -1.76
C GLY A 62 -8.24 11.59 -2.52
N HIS A 63 -7.68 11.08 -3.63
CA HIS A 63 -8.41 10.18 -4.51
C HIS A 63 -8.19 8.69 -4.24
N SER A 64 -7.11 8.32 -3.58
CA SER A 64 -6.78 6.91 -3.38
C SER A 64 -6.51 6.62 -1.91
N ARG A 65 -6.92 5.43 -1.49
CA ARG A 65 -6.81 5.02 -0.09
C ARG A 65 -6.25 3.62 0.03
N LEU A 66 -5.54 3.41 1.13
CA LEU A 66 -5.19 2.07 1.61
C LEU A 66 -5.94 1.83 2.90
N GLU A 67 -6.55 0.66 3.02
CA GLU A 67 -7.10 0.19 4.29
C GLU A 67 -6.14 -0.83 4.88
N LEU A 68 -5.45 -0.44 5.94
CA LEU A 68 -4.53 -1.33 6.64
C LEU A 68 -5.28 -2.01 7.76
N SER A 69 -5.13 -3.34 7.88
CA SER A 69 -5.87 -4.12 8.87
C SER A 69 -4.94 -5.05 9.62
N ARG A 70 -5.14 -5.14 10.94
CA ARG A 70 -4.49 -6.11 11.80
C ARG A 70 -5.56 -6.97 12.46
N PHE A 71 -5.56 -8.26 12.12
CA PHE A 71 -6.55 -9.19 12.67
C PHE A 71 -6.11 -9.71 14.03
N LEU A 72 -6.94 -9.46 15.03
CA LEU A 72 -6.75 -10.03 16.37
C LEU A 72 -7.57 -11.29 16.53
N THR A 73 -8.80 -11.28 16.06
CA THR A 73 -9.71 -12.42 16.06
C THR A 73 -10.55 -12.40 14.78
N PRO A 74 -10.59 -13.48 13.99
CA PRO A 74 -9.62 -14.58 14.01
C PRO A 74 -8.23 -14.10 13.58
N PRO A 75 -7.17 -14.83 13.93
CA PRO A 75 -5.84 -14.42 13.52
C PRO A 75 -5.64 -14.52 12.01
N ALA A 76 -4.70 -13.77 11.48
CA ALA A 76 -4.32 -13.86 10.07
C ALA A 76 -3.87 -15.30 9.75
N VAL A 77 -4.22 -15.79 8.55
CA VAL A 77 -4.07 -17.21 8.25
C VAL A 77 -3.06 -17.51 7.16
N ALA A 78 -2.84 -16.78 6.19
CA ALA A 78 -1.92 -17.07 5.10
C ALA A 78 -0.89 -15.95 4.99
N ASP A 79 0.22 -16.21 4.32
CA ASP A 79 1.25 -15.22 4.15
C ASP A 79 1.63 -15.10 2.68
N HIS A 80 1.22 -13.99 2.06
CA HIS A 80 1.52 -13.69 0.68
C HIS A 80 2.63 -12.64 0.55
N ARG A 81 3.17 -12.20 1.66
CA ARG A 81 4.27 -11.23 1.67
C ARG A 81 5.53 -11.92 1.16
N ASN A 82 6.44 -11.18 0.57
CA ASN A 82 7.66 -11.71 -0.03
C ASN A 82 7.43 -12.68 -1.20
N ALA A 83 6.22 -12.77 -1.72
CA ALA A 83 5.99 -13.56 -2.93
C ALA A 83 6.77 -12.95 -4.11
N PRO A 84 7.26 -13.79 -5.04
CA PRO A 84 7.94 -13.25 -6.22
C PRO A 84 7.00 -12.37 -7.04
N VAL A 85 7.56 -11.44 -7.78
CA VAL A 85 6.76 -10.43 -8.51
C VAL A 85 5.81 -11.02 -9.54
N ASN A 86 6.00 -12.27 -9.92
CA ASN A 86 5.13 -12.97 -10.88
C ASN A 86 4.19 -13.98 -10.22
N ALA A 87 3.99 -13.90 -8.92
CA ALA A 87 3.02 -14.76 -8.25
C ALA A 87 1.59 -14.34 -8.65
N LEU A 88 0.70 -15.32 -8.70
CA LEU A 88 -0.69 -15.06 -9.04
C LEU A 88 -1.40 -14.31 -7.91
N GLY A 89 -2.29 -13.39 -8.28
CA GLY A 89 -3.16 -12.68 -7.35
C GLY A 89 -2.78 -11.21 -7.19
N TYR A 90 -3.39 -10.57 -6.20
CA TYR A 90 -3.09 -9.17 -5.88
C TYR A 90 -1.71 -9.09 -5.24
N LEU A 91 -0.81 -8.34 -5.82
CA LEU A 91 0.57 -8.42 -5.45
C LEU A 91 1.19 -7.10 -5.00
N ARG A 92 0.85 -6.00 -5.64
CA ARG A 92 1.50 -4.73 -5.35
C ARG A 92 0.56 -3.55 -5.51
N VAL A 93 0.97 -2.45 -4.90
CA VAL A 93 0.39 -1.13 -5.13
C VAL A 93 1.52 -0.26 -5.69
N MET A 94 1.23 0.49 -6.75
CA MET A 94 2.21 1.39 -7.35
C MET A 94 1.81 2.84 -7.10
N PHE A 95 2.80 3.64 -6.74
CA PHE A 95 2.61 5.07 -6.50
C PHE A 95 3.46 5.87 -7.46
N THR A 96 2.93 6.98 -7.93
CA THR A 96 3.70 7.97 -8.69
C THR A 96 4.25 8.99 -7.70
N VAL A 97 5.54 9.26 -7.79
CA VAL A 97 6.25 10.21 -6.92
C VAL A 97 6.92 11.27 -7.78
N ASP A 98 7.22 12.40 -7.18
CA ASP A 98 7.87 13.50 -7.91
C ASP A 98 9.38 13.32 -8.06
N ASP A 99 10.02 12.61 -7.13
CA ASP A 99 11.47 12.37 -7.14
C ASP A 99 11.73 10.98 -6.58
N ILE A 100 12.00 10.02 -7.47
CA ILE A 100 12.15 8.62 -7.07
C ILE A 100 13.42 8.40 -6.23
N ASP A 101 14.51 9.10 -6.52
CA ASP A 101 15.74 8.93 -5.76
C ASP A 101 15.59 9.44 -4.33
N GLU A 102 14.97 10.59 -4.16
CA GLU A 102 14.73 11.19 -2.84
C GLU A 102 13.74 10.32 -2.04
N THR A 103 12.66 9.88 -2.68
CA THR A 103 11.68 9.01 -2.04
C THR A 103 12.34 7.71 -1.59
N LEU A 104 13.12 7.09 -2.46
CA LEU A 104 13.79 5.83 -2.15
C LEU A 104 14.78 6.00 -0.98
N ALA A 105 15.52 7.11 -0.94
CA ALA A 105 16.44 7.39 0.15
C ALA A 105 15.69 7.48 1.50
N ARG A 106 14.56 8.16 1.53
CA ARG A 106 13.73 8.24 2.75
C ARG A 106 13.19 6.87 3.16
N LEU A 107 12.67 6.11 2.20
CA LEU A 107 12.06 4.81 2.51
C LEU A 107 13.10 3.77 2.94
N ARG A 108 14.34 3.87 2.44
CA ARG A 108 15.42 2.99 2.87
C ARG A 108 15.71 3.15 4.36
N LYS A 109 15.55 4.32 4.92
CA LYS A 109 15.68 4.56 6.36
C LYS A 109 14.59 3.85 7.15
N ARG A 110 13.50 3.50 6.49
CA ARG A 110 12.41 2.71 7.07
C ARG A 110 12.49 1.23 6.70
N GLY A 111 13.64 0.78 6.18
CA GLY A 111 13.89 -0.62 5.89
C GLY A 111 13.51 -1.08 4.49
N ALA A 112 13.12 -0.18 3.59
CA ALA A 112 12.80 -0.56 2.22
C ALA A 112 14.03 -1.09 1.48
N GLN A 113 13.81 -2.10 0.65
CA GLN A 113 14.88 -2.73 -0.15
C GLN A 113 14.43 -2.82 -1.60
N LEU A 114 15.33 -2.50 -2.53
CA LEU A 114 15.07 -2.68 -3.95
C LEU A 114 14.92 -4.16 -4.27
N VAL A 115 13.93 -4.49 -5.10
CA VAL A 115 13.76 -5.83 -5.64
C VAL A 115 14.72 -6.03 -6.81
N GLY A 116 14.74 -5.11 -7.74
CA GLY A 116 15.68 -5.08 -8.86
C GLY A 116 16.43 -3.76 -8.84
N GLU A 117 16.33 -3.00 -9.91
CA GLU A 117 17.01 -1.73 -10.08
C GLU A 117 16.01 -0.61 -10.32
N VAL A 118 16.46 0.62 -10.10
CA VAL A 118 15.75 1.79 -10.63
C VAL A 118 16.12 1.89 -12.11
N VAL A 119 15.12 1.83 -12.98
CA VAL A 119 15.33 1.81 -14.43
C VAL A 119 14.58 2.96 -15.08
N GLN A 120 15.23 3.62 -16.01
CA GLN A 120 14.59 4.64 -16.84
C GLN A 120 14.07 4.00 -18.11
N TYR A 121 12.79 4.23 -18.40
CA TYR A 121 12.17 3.77 -19.65
C TYR A 121 12.04 4.97 -20.59
N GLU A 122 12.89 4.99 -21.60
CA GLU A 122 12.93 6.08 -22.58
C GLU A 122 12.96 7.44 -21.88
N ASP A 123 12.23 8.43 -22.39
CA ASP A 123 12.07 9.74 -21.75
C ASP A 123 10.76 9.83 -20.98
N SER A 124 10.11 8.70 -20.72
CA SER A 124 8.77 8.65 -20.15
C SER A 124 8.78 8.63 -18.64
N TYR A 125 9.51 7.69 -18.03
CA TYR A 125 9.55 7.62 -16.58
C TYR A 125 10.69 6.74 -16.10
N ARG A 126 10.96 6.86 -14.79
CA ARG A 126 11.84 5.99 -14.03
C ARG A 126 10.98 5.18 -13.09
N LEU A 127 11.31 3.93 -12.87
CA LEU A 127 10.52 3.07 -11.99
C LEU A 127 11.37 2.04 -11.27
N CYS A 128 10.84 1.57 -10.15
CA CYS A 128 11.43 0.47 -9.40
C CYS A 128 10.36 -0.22 -8.58
N TYR A 129 10.69 -1.44 -8.14
CA TYR A 129 9.91 -2.14 -7.11
C TYR A 129 10.75 -2.24 -5.86
N ILE A 130 10.08 -2.11 -4.71
CA ILE A 130 10.70 -2.26 -3.41
C ILE A 130 9.88 -3.21 -2.54
N ARG A 131 10.55 -3.79 -1.55
CA ARG A 131 9.88 -4.44 -0.43
C ARG A 131 9.75 -3.41 0.69
N GLY A 132 8.52 -3.16 1.08
CA GLY A 132 8.19 -2.23 2.16
C GLY A 132 8.04 -2.94 3.49
N PRO A 133 7.15 -2.46 4.36
CA PRO A 133 6.96 -3.08 5.67
C PRO A 133 6.54 -4.54 5.50
N GLU A 134 7.12 -5.41 6.31
CA GLU A 134 6.80 -6.84 6.33
C GLU A 134 6.98 -7.55 4.99
N GLY A 135 7.76 -6.97 4.06
CA GLY A 135 8.01 -7.58 2.76
C GLY A 135 6.98 -7.29 1.69
N LEU A 136 6.06 -6.38 1.94
CA LEU A 136 5.04 -5.99 0.96
C LEU A 136 5.67 -5.40 -0.29
N LEU A 137 5.18 -5.80 -1.46
CA LEU A 137 5.69 -5.30 -2.74
C LEU A 137 5.03 -3.97 -3.09
N ILE A 138 5.86 -2.97 -3.34
CA ILE A 138 5.42 -1.61 -3.66
C ILE A 138 6.18 -1.14 -4.88
N GLY A 139 5.46 -0.54 -5.83
CA GLY A 139 6.06 0.08 -7.01
C GLY A 139 6.13 1.58 -6.85
N LEU A 140 7.20 2.16 -7.37
CA LEU A 140 7.39 3.61 -7.43
C LEU A 140 7.67 4.00 -8.87
N ALA A 141 7.03 5.07 -9.32
CA ALA A 141 7.27 5.62 -10.65
C ALA A 141 7.43 7.14 -10.56
N GLU A 142 8.40 7.66 -11.29
CA GLU A 142 8.57 9.10 -11.46
C GLU A 142 8.33 9.40 -12.93
N GLU A 143 7.41 10.27 -13.23
CA GLU A 143 7.14 10.69 -14.59
C GLU A 143 8.19 11.70 -15.05
N LEU A 144 8.81 11.43 -16.20
CA LEU A 144 9.80 12.28 -16.80
C LEU A 144 9.20 13.03 -17.97
N GLY A 145 9.87 14.07 -18.39
CA GLY A 145 9.42 14.87 -19.50
C GLY A 145 8.23 15.74 -19.17
N GLN A 146 7.95 16.67 -20.05
CA GLN A 146 6.81 17.56 -19.88
C GLN A 146 5.58 16.94 -20.46
N ARG A 147 4.51 16.94 -19.68
CA ARG A 147 3.22 16.63 -20.23
C ARG A 147 2.72 17.83 -21.00
N PRO A 148 2.00 17.59 -22.10
CA PRO A 148 1.30 18.69 -22.76
C PRO A 148 0.40 19.40 -21.76
N ALA A 149 0.32 20.71 -21.89
CA ALA A 149 -0.61 21.49 -21.09
C ALA A 149 -2.03 21.04 -21.43
N GLU A 150 -2.80 20.75 -20.40
CA GLU A 150 -4.18 20.32 -20.56
C GLU A 150 -5.13 21.49 -20.50
#